data_5f2925dec919143356f7e2f16f9671b8
#
_entry.id   5f2925dec919143356f7e2f16f9671b8
#
_cell.length_a   1.000
_cell.length_b   1.000
_cell.length_c   1.000
_cell.angle_alpha   90.00
_cell.angle_beta   90.00
_cell.angle_gamma   90.00
#
_symmetry.space_group_name_H-M   'P 1'
#
loop_
_entity.id
_entity.type
_entity.pdbx_description
1 polymer ?
#
loop_
_entity_poly.entity_id
_entity_poly.type
_entity_poly.pdbx_seq_one_letter_code
_entity_poly.pdbx_strand_id
1 'polypeptide(L)'
;ENQKQIQLQICQKGSADESVTRGVQAEQIVSSNSSIEYWLFQFIPKASKMEQIIRQATECGIKNIVPVIGEYSQKNNVLAMESSKKDRFLRIVREARQQSGSPVETTILDAVSLKEAISLWNEETLDDGEKAAVVLWECCEQTKTVHEVLSKSDIKKVAIVVGSEGGISPSEIQELSLNGFVPIHFDTNILRCET
;
A
#
# COMPACT_ATOMS: atom_id res chain seq x y z
N GLU A 1 -26.52 -14.09 -10.52
CA GLU A 1 -25.57 -14.27 -11.67
C GLU A 1 -25.39 -12.92 -12.37
N ASN A 2 -24.32 -12.19 -12.02
CA ASN A 2 -23.89 -11.02 -12.77
C ASN A 2 -22.38 -11.16 -12.96
N GLN A 3 -21.99 -11.82 -14.05
CA GLN A 3 -20.61 -11.82 -14.53
C GLN A 3 -20.33 -10.46 -15.16
N LYS A 4 -19.51 -9.62 -14.51
CA LYS A 4 -18.90 -8.46 -15.15
C LYS A 4 -17.76 -8.94 -16.03
N GLN A 5 -17.96 -8.93 -17.33
CA GLN A 5 -16.89 -9.11 -18.32
C GLN A 5 -16.01 -7.85 -18.34
N ILE A 6 -14.71 -8.04 -18.07
CA ILE A 6 -13.70 -7.01 -18.32
C ILE A 6 -13.27 -7.15 -19.76
N GLN A 7 -13.64 -6.17 -20.60
CA GLN A 7 -13.12 -6.09 -21.99
C GLN A 7 -11.82 -5.28 -21.97
N LEU A 8 -10.71 -5.96 -22.24
CA LEU A 8 -9.43 -5.33 -22.56
C LEU A 8 -9.44 -4.93 -24.04
N GLN A 9 -9.45 -3.63 -24.31
CA GLN A 9 -9.33 -3.10 -25.66
C GLN A 9 -7.86 -2.78 -25.93
N ILE A 10 -7.23 -3.57 -26.80
CA ILE A 10 -5.87 -3.32 -27.28
C ILE A 10 -5.98 -2.33 -28.45
N CYS A 11 -5.49 -1.11 -28.27
CA CYS A 11 -5.36 -0.17 -29.38
C CYS A 11 -4.16 -0.52 -30.26
N GLN A 12 -4.39 -1.03 -31.46
CA GLN A 12 -3.35 -1.14 -32.49
C GLN A 12 -3.05 0.25 -33.07
N LYS A 13 -1.77 0.62 -33.11
CA LYS A 13 -1.29 1.81 -33.81
C LYS A 13 -1.41 1.59 -35.30
N GLY A 14 -2.40 2.21 -35.93
CA GLY A 14 -2.50 2.30 -37.39
C GLY A 14 -1.66 3.48 -37.88
N SER A 15 -1.03 3.29 -39.04
CA SER A 15 -0.20 4.22 -39.79
C SER A 15 -0.95 5.52 -40.13
N ALA A 16 -0.18 6.61 -40.25
CA ALA A 16 -0.61 7.96 -40.55
C ALA A 16 -1.44 8.08 -41.82
N ASP A 17 -2.57 8.76 -41.74
CA ASP A 17 -3.06 9.63 -42.80
C ASP A 17 -3.82 10.83 -42.22
N GLU A 18 -3.69 11.97 -42.86
CA GLU A 18 -4.00 13.30 -42.37
C GLU A 18 -5.52 13.60 -42.34
N SER A 19 -5.81 14.62 -41.48
CA SER A 19 -7.05 15.38 -41.40
C SER A 19 -8.30 14.66 -40.86
N VAL A 20 -8.56 14.87 -39.56
CA VAL A 20 -9.81 15.46 -39.03
C VAL A 20 -9.59 15.81 -37.55
N THR A 21 -9.40 17.09 -37.26
CA THR A 21 -9.52 17.68 -35.92
C THR A 21 -10.98 17.55 -35.47
N ARG A 22 -11.28 16.52 -34.72
CA ARG A 22 -12.40 16.48 -33.76
C ARG A 22 -11.85 16.25 -32.40
N GLY A 23 -11.90 17.30 -31.57
CA GLY A 23 -11.62 17.21 -30.16
C GLY A 23 -12.53 16.16 -29.52
N VAL A 24 -11.97 15.01 -29.24
CA VAL A 24 -12.56 14.08 -28.28
C VAL A 24 -12.30 14.70 -26.94
N GLN A 25 -13.29 15.39 -26.40
CA GLN A 25 -13.33 15.67 -24.98
C GLN A 25 -13.27 14.29 -24.28
N ALA A 26 -12.17 14.01 -23.64
CA ALA A 26 -12.10 12.93 -22.67
C ALA A 26 -13.13 13.27 -21.60
N GLU A 27 -14.30 12.67 -21.68
CA GLU A 27 -15.24 12.65 -20.58
C GLU A 27 -14.47 12.02 -19.41
N GLN A 28 -14.11 12.86 -18.47
CA GLN A 28 -13.69 12.41 -17.16
C GLN A 28 -14.87 11.58 -16.61
N ILE A 29 -14.72 10.27 -16.64
CA ILE A 29 -15.57 9.39 -15.86
C ILE A 29 -15.23 9.69 -14.41
N VAL A 30 -15.85 10.73 -13.87
CA VAL A 30 -15.93 10.95 -12.42
C VAL A 30 -16.83 9.86 -11.90
N SER A 31 -16.28 8.67 -11.71
CA SER A 31 -16.91 7.68 -10.87
C SER A 31 -16.94 8.27 -9.47
N SER A 32 -18.12 8.63 -8.99
CA SER A 32 -18.42 9.00 -7.60
C SER A 32 -18.34 7.77 -6.67
N ASN A 33 -17.29 6.96 -6.83
CA ASN A 33 -16.93 5.97 -5.85
C ASN A 33 -15.93 6.64 -4.90
N SER A 34 -16.30 6.77 -3.63
CA SER A 34 -15.38 7.11 -2.56
C SER A 34 -14.16 6.19 -2.69
N SER A 35 -13.05 6.73 -3.17
CA SER A 35 -11.84 5.94 -3.34
C SER A 35 -11.34 5.55 -1.95
N ILE A 36 -11.18 4.24 -1.71
CA ILE A 36 -10.60 3.73 -0.47
C ILE A 36 -9.20 4.31 -0.32
N GLU A 37 -8.89 4.84 0.84
CA GLU A 37 -7.56 5.34 1.19
C GLU A 37 -6.73 4.20 1.76
N TYR A 38 -5.57 3.93 1.16
CA TYR A 38 -4.67 2.87 1.59
C TYR A 38 -3.44 3.42 2.30
N TRP A 39 -3.12 2.83 3.46
CA TRP A 39 -1.91 3.08 4.24
C TRP A 39 -1.03 1.84 4.25
N LEU A 40 0.25 2.02 3.98
CA LEU A 40 1.25 0.96 4.05
C LEU A 40 2.14 1.17 5.28
N PHE A 41 2.05 0.27 6.25
CA PHE A 41 2.96 0.17 7.38
C PHE A 41 4.05 -0.83 7.02
N GLN A 42 5.19 -0.33 6.59
CA GLN A 42 6.29 -1.14 6.10
C GLN A 42 7.38 -1.28 7.15
N PHE A 43 7.57 -2.47 7.69
CA PHE A 43 8.74 -2.76 8.52
C PHE A 43 10.01 -2.53 7.72
N ILE A 44 10.94 -1.75 8.27
CA ILE A 44 12.10 -1.22 7.52
C ILE A 44 12.97 -2.34 6.97
N PRO A 45 13.01 -2.55 5.66
CA PRO A 45 13.87 -3.52 5.00
C PRO A 45 15.23 -2.89 4.68
N LYS A 46 16.06 -3.59 3.89
CA LYS A 46 17.27 -3.00 3.32
C LYS A 46 16.94 -1.79 2.44
N ALA A 47 17.82 -0.81 2.46
CA ALA A 47 17.57 0.50 1.82
C ALA A 47 17.21 0.42 0.33
N SER A 48 17.83 -0.48 -0.44
CA SER A 48 17.51 -0.65 -1.88
C SER A 48 16.10 -1.21 -2.11
N LYS A 49 15.61 -2.06 -1.21
CA LYS A 49 14.27 -2.59 -1.26
C LYS A 49 13.23 -1.54 -0.87
N MET A 50 13.53 -0.71 0.12
CA MET A 50 12.65 0.38 0.50
C MET A 50 12.37 1.34 -0.66
N GLU A 51 13.37 1.65 -1.48
CA GLU A 51 13.17 2.47 -2.69
C GLU A 51 12.24 1.81 -3.70
N GLN A 52 12.37 0.49 -3.88
CA GLN A 52 11.48 -0.28 -4.75
C GLN A 52 10.06 -0.31 -4.21
N ILE A 53 9.89 -0.56 -2.89
CA ILE A 53 8.59 -0.54 -2.23
C ILE A 53 7.90 0.82 -2.38
N ILE A 54 8.62 1.92 -2.12
CA ILE A 54 8.08 3.28 -2.28
C ILE A 54 7.57 3.50 -3.71
N ARG A 55 8.35 3.08 -4.72
CA ARG A 55 7.95 3.19 -6.13
C ARG A 55 6.66 2.43 -6.39
N GLN A 56 6.62 1.14 -6.09
CA GLN A 56 5.48 0.26 -6.33
C GLN A 56 4.24 0.70 -5.55
N ALA A 57 4.39 1.03 -4.27
CA ALA A 57 3.30 1.53 -3.44
C ALA A 57 2.68 2.83 -4.01
N THR A 58 3.53 3.73 -4.51
CA THR A 58 3.07 4.97 -5.16
C THR A 58 2.32 4.67 -6.46
N GLU A 59 2.81 3.76 -7.29
CA GLU A 59 2.16 3.32 -8.52
C GLU A 59 0.79 2.68 -8.23
N CYS A 60 0.69 1.91 -7.14
CA CYS A 60 -0.57 1.32 -6.66
C CYS A 60 -1.53 2.31 -5.99
N GLY A 61 -1.12 3.56 -5.78
CA GLY A 61 -1.98 4.59 -5.19
C GLY A 61 -2.07 4.53 -3.67
N ILE A 62 -1.04 4.05 -2.99
CA ILE A 62 -0.95 4.15 -1.52
C ILE A 62 -0.86 5.62 -1.12
N LYS A 63 -1.71 6.05 -0.18
CA LYS A 63 -1.75 7.42 0.32
C LYS A 63 -0.62 7.71 1.29
N ASN A 64 -0.45 6.86 2.28
CA ASN A 64 0.56 7.04 3.33
C ASN A 64 1.46 5.80 3.43
N ILE A 65 2.77 6.03 3.41
CA ILE A 65 3.78 5.00 3.70
C ILE A 65 4.40 5.33 5.06
N VAL A 66 4.24 4.43 6.01
CA VAL A 66 4.76 4.55 7.38
C VAL A 66 5.88 3.54 7.56
N PRO A 67 7.15 3.95 7.58
CA PRO A 67 8.25 3.06 7.90
C PRO A 67 8.21 2.67 9.39
N VAL A 68 8.17 1.36 9.69
CA VAL A 68 8.06 0.84 11.05
C VAL A 68 9.38 0.20 11.49
N ILE A 69 9.85 0.58 12.67
CA ILE A 69 11.02 -0.02 13.29
C ILE A 69 10.57 -1.26 14.05
N GLY A 70 10.85 -2.44 13.50
CA GLY A 70 10.51 -3.73 14.11
C GLY A 70 11.72 -4.42 14.73
N GLU A 71 11.46 -5.55 15.40
CA GLU A 71 12.48 -6.36 16.07
C GLU A 71 13.60 -6.81 15.14
N TYR A 72 13.25 -7.16 13.90
CA TYR A 72 14.21 -7.62 12.89
C TYR A 72 14.77 -6.47 12.02
N SER A 73 14.42 -5.21 12.33
CA SER A 73 14.96 -4.05 11.63
C SER A 73 16.44 -3.84 11.97
N GLN A 74 17.29 -3.78 10.96
CA GLN A 74 18.72 -3.54 11.15
C GLN A 74 18.97 -2.05 11.45
N LYS A 75 19.75 -1.75 12.50
CA LYS A 75 20.05 -0.36 12.93
C LYS A 75 20.57 0.52 11.78
N ASN A 76 21.46 -0.02 10.93
CA ASN A 76 21.99 0.72 9.78
C ASN A 76 20.90 1.12 8.76
N ASN A 77 19.87 0.30 8.60
CA ASN A 77 18.76 0.61 7.70
C ASN A 77 17.85 1.68 8.31
N VAL A 78 17.62 1.64 9.63
CA VAL A 78 16.87 2.68 10.35
C VAL A 78 17.57 4.03 10.24
N LEU A 79 18.86 4.11 10.56
CA LEU A 79 19.66 5.32 10.40
C LEU A 79 19.67 5.84 8.95
N ALA A 80 19.61 4.93 7.97
CA ALA A 80 19.52 5.31 6.57
C ALA A 80 18.17 5.94 6.20
N MET A 81 17.11 5.67 6.94
CA MET A 81 15.81 6.33 6.76
C MET A 81 15.79 7.74 7.34
N GLU A 82 16.47 7.96 8.45
CA GLU A 82 16.51 9.26 9.15
C GLU A 82 17.42 10.28 8.47
N SER A 83 18.44 9.82 7.72
CA SER A 83 19.43 10.68 7.08
C SER A 83 18.99 11.19 5.71
N SER A 84 19.86 11.83 4.97
CA SER A 84 19.74 12.53 3.66
C SER A 84 18.90 11.86 2.54
N LYS A 85 18.15 10.79 2.80
CA LYS A 85 17.37 10.06 1.79
C LYS A 85 15.95 10.60 1.58
N LYS A 86 15.47 11.51 2.44
CA LYS A 86 14.12 12.08 2.28
C LYS A 86 13.94 12.69 0.88
N ASP A 87 14.89 13.49 0.41
CA ASP A 87 14.83 14.09 -0.92
C ASP A 87 14.82 13.04 -2.04
N ARG A 88 15.58 11.94 -1.85
CA ARG A 88 15.60 10.83 -2.80
C ARG A 88 14.26 10.10 -2.85
N PHE A 89 13.63 9.85 -1.71
CA PHE A 89 12.31 9.22 -1.64
C PHE A 89 11.23 10.11 -2.25
N LEU A 90 11.23 11.41 -1.98
CA LEU A 90 10.32 12.36 -2.61
C LEU A 90 10.47 12.39 -4.13
N ARG A 91 11.70 12.27 -4.64
CA ARG A 91 11.94 12.15 -6.08
C ARG A 91 11.36 10.86 -6.64
N ILE A 92 11.54 9.71 -5.96
CA ILE A 92 10.98 8.43 -6.37
C ILE A 92 9.45 8.50 -6.44
N VAL A 93 8.79 9.07 -5.42
CA VAL A 93 7.34 9.28 -5.41
C VAL A 93 6.90 10.12 -6.61
N ARG A 94 7.59 11.23 -6.89
CA ARG A 94 7.26 12.10 -8.03
C ARG A 94 7.39 11.36 -9.36
N GLU A 95 8.51 10.66 -9.58
CA GLU A 95 8.76 9.87 -10.78
C GLU A 95 7.71 8.76 -10.97
N ALA A 96 7.40 8.02 -9.90
CA ALA A 96 6.40 6.94 -9.92
C ALA A 96 4.99 7.46 -10.24
N ARG A 97 4.59 8.59 -9.63
CA ARG A 97 3.30 9.22 -9.93
C ARG A 97 3.22 9.69 -11.39
N GLN A 98 4.27 10.31 -11.90
CA GLN A 98 4.32 10.76 -13.30
C GLN A 98 4.24 9.60 -14.27
N GLN A 99 4.92 8.50 -13.98
CA GLN A 99 4.94 7.32 -14.83
C GLN A 99 3.61 6.57 -14.82
N SER A 100 3.01 6.37 -13.63
CA SER A 100 1.76 5.61 -13.47
C SER A 100 0.49 6.43 -13.76
N GLY A 101 0.59 7.76 -13.75
CA GLY A 101 -0.58 8.62 -13.81
C GLY A 101 -1.44 8.58 -12.55
N SER A 102 -0.92 8.07 -11.42
CA SER A 102 -1.66 8.00 -10.16
C SER A 102 -2.11 9.38 -9.68
N PRO A 103 -3.43 9.58 -9.44
CA PRO A 103 -3.94 10.83 -8.89
C PRO A 103 -3.62 10.99 -7.39
N VAL A 104 -3.26 9.89 -6.72
CA VAL A 104 -3.02 9.87 -5.28
C VAL A 104 -1.69 10.55 -4.96
N GLU A 105 -1.72 11.48 -4.02
CA GLU A 105 -0.52 12.12 -3.50
C GLU A 105 0.04 11.30 -2.34
N THR A 106 1.04 10.47 -2.65
CA THR A 106 1.68 9.59 -1.68
C THR A 106 2.58 10.38 -0.74
N THR A 107 2.38 10.22 0.55
CA THR A 107 3.21 10.80 1.62
C THR A 107 4.04 9.71 2.29
N ILE A 108 5.31 9.98 2.56
CA ILE A 108 6.18 9.10 3.34
C ILE A 108 6.39 9.76 4.70
N LEU A 109 5.95 9.08 5.76
CA LEU A 109 6.11 9.55 7.13
C LEU A 109 7.51 9.26 7.65
N ASP A 110 7.86 9.85 8.79
CA ASP A 110 9.08 9.52 9.52
C ASP A 110 9.01 8.08 10.06
N ALA A 111 10.17 7.47 10.25
CA ALA A 111 10.24 6.13 10.83
C ALA A 111 9.78 6.15 12.29
N VAL A 112 8.89 5.24 12.64
CA VAL A 112 8.26 5.17 13.97
C VAL A 112 8.38 3.76 14.55
N SER A 113 8.27 3.63 15.86
CA SER A 113 8.14 2.33 16.53
C SER A 113 6.79 1.68 16.19
N LEU A 114 6.66 0.36 16.43
CA LEU A 114 5.39 -0.34 16.24
C LEU A 114 4.25 0.28 17.05
N LYS A 115 4.51 0.67 18.29
CA LYS A 115 3.50 1.31 19.17
C LYS A 115 3.01 2.64 18.61
N GLU A 116 3.93 3.47 18.14
CA GLU A 116 3.59 4.75 17.50
C GLU A 116 2.82 4.52 16.20
N ALA A 117 3.19 3.52 15.39
CA ALA A 117 2.48 3.15 14.17
C ALA A 117 1.03 2.74 14.46
N ILE A 118 0.81 1.93 15.49
CA ILE A 118 -0.52 1.53 15.95
C ILE A 118 -1.30 2.76 16.45
N SER A 119 -0.67 3.65 17.22
CA SER A 119 -1.31 4.88 17.70
C SER A 119 -1.72 5.78 16.55
N LEU A 120 -0.86 6.00 15.56
CA LEU A 120 -1.17 6.76 14.34
C LEU A 120 -2.41 6.22 13.61
N TRP A 121 -2.51 4.91 13.48
CA TRP A 121 -3.69 4.29 12.87
C TRP A 121 -4.97 4.45 13.70
N ASN A 122 -4.86 4.30 15.02
CA ASN A 122 -6.00 4.40 15.93
C ASN A 122 -6.52 5.83 16.07
N GLU A 123 -5.67 6.84 15.92
CA GLU A 123 -6.05 8.26 15.94
C GLU A 123 -6.85 8.69 14.70
N GLU A 124 -6.85 7.89 13.63
CA GLU A 124 -7.69 8.15 12.46
C GLU A 124 -9.17 8.08 12.82
N THR A 125 -9.82 9.24 12.77
CA THR A 125 -11.22 9.44 13.21
C THR A 125 -12.22 8.97 12.18
N LEU A 126 -12.44 7.67 12.11
CA LEU A 126 -13.53 7.06 11.35
C LEU A 126 -14.27 6.08 12.26
N ASP A 127 -15.56 5.84 11.96
CA ASP A 127 -16.33 4.82 12.65
C ASP A 127 -15.71 3.43 12.42
N ASP A 128 -15.84 2.54 13.43
CA ASP A 128 -15.20 1.21 13.42
C ASP A 128 -15.58 0.32 12.21
N GLY A 129 -16.64 0.65 11.50
CA GLY A 129 -17.04 -0.04 10.27
C GLY A 129 -16.38 0.47 8.99
N GLU A 130 -15.78 1.67 9.03
CA GLU A 130 -15.26 2.37 7.86
C GLU A 130 -13.75 2.17 7.65
N LYS A 131 -13.06 1.55 8.60
CA LYS A 131 -11.64 1.23 8.48
C LYS A 131 -11.37 -0.26 8.72
N ALA A 132 -10.36 -0.78 8.02
CA ALA A 132 -9.86 -2.14 8.19
C ALA A 132 -8.34 -2.12 8.29
N ALA A 133 -7.78 -3.00 9.11
CA ALA A 133 -6.35 -3.15 9.25
C ALA A 133 -5.96 -4.62 9.08
N VAL A 134 -5.02 -4.88 8.18
CA VAL A 134 -4.53 -6.23 7.90
C VAL A 134 -3.02 -6.30 8.05
N VAL A 135 -2.52 -7.45 8.47
CA VAL A 135 -1.10 -7.74 8.50
C VAL A 135 -0.81 -8.98 7.67
N LEU A 136 0.09 -8.84 6.69
CA LEU A 136 0.53 -9.94 5.85
C LEU A 136 1.48 -10.84 6.66
N TRP A 137 1.05 -12.06 6.93
CA TRP A 137 1.82 -12.99 7.73
C TRP A 137 1.93 -14.34 7.06
N GLU A 138 3.12 -14.93 7.08
CA GLU A 138 3.43 -16.18 6.39
C GLU A 138 2.84 -17.42 7.07
N CYS A 139 2.46 -17.31 8.34
CA CYS A 139 1.87 -18.42 9.10
C CYS A 139 0.37 -18.52 8.82
N CYS A 140 -0.09 -19.68 8.37
CA CYS A 140 -1.50 -19.90 8.02
C CYS A 140 -2.42 -20.17 9.23
N GLU A 141 -1.87 -20.37 10.42
CA GLU A 141 -2.67 -20.60 11.63
C GLU A 141 -3.34 -19.29 12.08
N GLN A 142 -4.66 -19.34 12.35
CA GLN A 142 -5.46 -18.21 12.84
C GLN A 142 -5.51 -16.98 11.90
N THR A 143 -5.33 -17.19 10.60
CA THR A 143 -5.44 -16.13 9.61
C THR A 143 -6.80 -16.12 8.93
N LYS A 144 -7.16 -14.98 8.35
CA LYS A 144 -8.36 -14.81 7.51
C LYS A 144 -7.94 -14.55 6.07
N THR A 145 -8.87 -14.74 5.16
CA THR A 145 -8.68 -14.31 3.78
C THR A 145 -8.90 -12.80 3.66
N VAL A 146 -8.27 -12.17 2.68
CA VAL A 146 -8.49 -10.73 2.36
C VAL A 146 -9.98 -10.45 2.16
N HIS A 147 -10.67 -11.37 1.47
CA HIS A 147 -12.10 -11.23 1.20
C HIS A 147 -12.95 -11.18 2.48
N GLU A 148 -12.68 -12.05 3.46
CA GLU A 148 -13.40 -12.05 4.73
C GLU A 148 -13.23 -10.74 5.52
N VAL A 149 -12.06 -10.11 5.42
CA VAL A 149 -11.77 -8.86 6.13
C VAL A 149 -12.34 -7.65 5.41
N LEU A 150 -12.24 -7.61 4.07
CA LEU A 150 -12.59 -6.45 3.25
C LEU A 150 -13.99 -6.53 2.61
N SER A 151 -14.79 -7.55 2.92
CA SER A 151 -16.16 -7.70 2.38
C SER A 151 -17.18 -6.70 2.92
N LYS A 152 -16.81 -5.89 3.90
CA LYS A 152 -17.67 -4.84 4.43
C LYS A 152 -17.89 -3.75 3.38
N SER A 153 -19.14 -3.31 3.20
CA SER A 153 -19.53 -2.39 2.12
C SER A 153 -19.05 -0.95 2.28
N ASP A 154 -18.68 -0.55 3.49
CA ASP A 154 -18.48 0.86 3.84
C ASP A 154 -17.04 1.22 4.20
N ILE A 155 -16.08 0.36 3.88
CA ILE A 155 -14.66 0.61 4.17
C ILE A 155 -14.17 1.81 3.35
N LYS A 156 -13.64 2.82 4.04
CA LYS A 156 -13.05 4.04 3.47
C LYS A 156 -11.54 4.07 3.61
N LYS A 157 -10.99 3.40 4.64
CA LYS A 157 -9.53 3.32 4.87
C LYS A 157 -9.08 1.90 5.14
N VAL A 158 -7.93 1.54 4.59
CA VAL A 158 -7.31 0.23 4.81
C VAL A 158 -5.84 0.41 5.21
N ALA A 159 -5.46 -0.12 6.36
CA ALA A 159 -4.06 -0.28 6.74
C ALA A 159 -3.54 -1.65 6.30
N ILE A 160 -2.37 -1.68 5.71
CA ILE A 160 -1.68 -2.89 5.28
C ILE A 160 -0.32 -2.91 5.96
N VAL A 161 -0.06 -3.91 6.78
CA VAL A 161 1.24 -4.10 7.45
C VAL A 161 2.03 -5.17 6.73
N VAL A 162 3.27 -4.85 6.36
CA VAL A 162 4.18 -5.74 5.65
C VAL A 162 5.50 -5.85 6.41
N GLY A 163 5.98 -7.07 6.63
CA GLY A 163 7.25 -7.35 7.31
C GLY A 163 8.48 -6.91 6.51
N SER A 164 9.63 -6.88 7.19
CA SER A 164 10.94 -6.80 6.54
C SER A 164 11.34 -8.15 5.94
N GLU A 165 12.60 -8.30 5.47
CA GLU A 165 13.11 -9.60 5.01
C GLU A 165 13.16 -10.67 6.11
N GLY A 166 13.18 -10.26 7.37
CA GLY A 166 13.11 -11.16 8.52
C GLY A 166 11.68 -11.49 8.96
N GLY A 167 10.67 -10.94 8.25
CA GLY A 167 9.27 -11.07 8.64
C GLY A 167 8.87 -10.12 9.77
N ILE A 168 7.86 -10.52 10.52
CA ILE A 168 7.33 -9.87 11.70
C ILE A 168 7.43 -10.88 12.85
N SER A 169 7.90 -10.47 14.02
CA SER A 169 8.04 -11.37 15.15
C SER A 169 6.69 -11.80 15.73
N PRO A 170 6.60 -12.96 16.40
CA PRO A 170 5.36 -13.40 17.04
C PRO A 170 4.81 -12.40 18.06
N SER A 171 5.70 -11.70 18.80
CA SER A 171 5.33 -10.65 19.76
C SER A 171 4.70 -9.44 19.05
N GLU A 172 5.24 -9.03 17.92
CA GLU A 172 4.70 -7.93 17.12
C GLU A 172 3.36 -8.29 16.47
N ILE A 173 3.20 -9.53 15.98
CA ILE A 173 1.91 -10.03 15.49
C ILE A 173 0.87 -10.03 16.61
N GLN A 174 1.24 -10.46 17.81
CA GLN A 174 0.33 -10.43 18.93
C GLN A 174 -0.08 -9.00 19.31
N GLU A 175 0.86 -8.06 19.32
CA GLU A 175 0.57 -6.64 19.60
C GLU A 175 -0.33 -6.03 18.52
N LEU A 176 -0.07 -6.28 17.26
CA LEU A 176 -0.93 -5.87 16.13
C LEU A 176 -2.34 -6.44 16.27
N SER A 177 -2.46 -7.74 16.54
CA SER A 177 -3.76 -8.41 16.67
C SER A 177 -4.60 -7.89 17.83
N LEU A 178 -3.98 -7.59 18.97
CA LEU A 178 -4.64 -6.97 20.13
C LEU A 178 -5.16 -5.56 19.82
N ASN A 179 -4.60 -4.90 18.82
CA ASN A 179 -4.99 -3.56 18.37
C ASN A 179 -5.84 -3.58 17.08
N GLY A 180 -6.47 -4.71 16.74
CA GLY A 180 -7.44 -4.80 15.66
C GLY A 180 -6.86 -5.02 14.26
N PHE A 181 -5.55 -5.24 14.13
CA PHE A 181 -4.94 -5.66 12.87
C PHE A 181 -5.16 -7.17 12.67
N VAL A 182 -5.77 -7.54 11.57
CA VAL A 182 -6.14 -8.92 11.29
C VAL A 182 -5.04 -9.61 10.49
N PRO A 183 -4.42 -10.68 11.00
CA PRO A 183 -3.49 -11.48 10.22
C PRO A 183 -4.20 -12.10 9.02
N ILE A 184 -3.63 -11.90 7.83
CA ILE A 184 -4.11 -12.50 6.59
C ILE A 184 -3.01 -13.33 5.94
N HIS A 185 -3.42 -14.39 5.29
CA HIS A 185 -2.53 -15.29 4.55
C HIS A 185 -3.01 -15.39 3.10
N PHE A 186 -2.06 -15.48 2.19
CA PHE A 186 -2.32 -15.80 0.80
C PHE A 186 -1.95 -17.28 0.56
N ASP A 187 -2.83 -18.03 -0.07
CA ASP A 187 -2.55 -19.41 -0.49
C ASP A 187 -1.62 -19.40 -1.71
N THR A 188 -0.38 -19.03 -1.46
CA THR A 188 0.68 -18.89 -2.46
C THR A 188 2.06 -19.19 -1.86
N ASN A 189 3.11 -19.09 -2.67
CA ASN A 189 4.48 -19.14 -2.18
C ASN A 189 4.78 -17.96 -1.25
N ILE A 190 5.78 -18.11 -0.38
CA ILE A 190 6.28 -17.00 0.45
C ILE A 190 6.79 -15.91 -0.48
N LEU A 191 6.14 -14.75 -0.42
CA LEU A 191 6.51 -13.59 -1.21
C LEU A 191 7.60 -12.78 -0.49
N ARG A 192 8.41 -12.10 -1.26
CA ARG A 192 9.38 -11.15 -0.70
C ARG A 192 8.69 -9.88 -0.22
N CYS A 193 9.28 -9.18 0.74
CA CYS A 193 8.71 -7.95 1.31
C CYS A 193 8.45 -6.84 0.27
N GLU A 194 9.17 -6.85 -0.85
CA GLU A 194 8.98 -5.91 -1.95
C GLU A 194 7.94 -6.36 -2.98
N THR A 195 7.40 -7.57 -2.89
CA THR A 195 6.38 -8.10 -3.81
C THR A 195 4.97 -7.78 -3.36
#